data_bbeea3381e07d8157e534e78f09411fc
#
_entry.id   bbeea3381e07d8157e534e78f09411fc
#
_cell.length_a   1.000
_cell.length_b   1.000
_cell.length_c   1.000
_cell.angle_alpha   90.00
_cell.angle_beta   90.00
_cell.angle_gamma   90.00
#
_symmetry.space_group_name_H-M   'P 1'
#
loop_
_entity.id
_entity.type
_entity.pdbx_description
1 polymer ?
#
loop_
_entity_poly.entity_id
_entity_poly.type
_entity_poly.pdbx_seq_one_letter_code
_entity_poly.pdbx_strand_id
1 'polypeptide(L)'
;MIRVGADESPAAGPERRVFETTASGRDRLADALESKHWVDNRVHQPFLIWLALSWQARPRAFRKQLTERKKILEARLADERATLKDVLDEVGHPYHEAVWMLQLVIEQTENEKRWVNRLLKEAEKRAPARGKTNR
;
A
#
# COMPACT_ATOMS: atom_id res chain seq x y z
N MET A 1 4.40 -25.10 -9.95
CA MET A 1 4.81 -24.64 -11.23
C MET A 1 3.66 -24.11 -12.04
N ILE A 2 3.94 -23.18 -12.92
CA ILE A 2 2.90 -22.53 -13.75
C ILE A 2 3.21 -22.80 -15.21
N ARG A 3 2.18 -23.04 -15.97
CA ARG A 3 2.32 -23.22 -17.41
C ARG A 3 1.28 -22.38 -18.12
N VAL A 4 1.57 -22.03 -19.36
CA VAL A 4 0.66 -21.22 -20.15
C VAL A 4 -0.52 -22.08 -20.61
N GLY A 5 -1.70 -21.55 -20.50
CA GLY A 5 -2.89 -22.22 -20.98
C GLY A 5 -2.88 -22.36 -22.50
N ALA A 6 -3.46 -23.44 -22.96
CA ALA A 6 -3.31 -23.80 -24.34
C ALA A 6 -4.17 -23.01 -25.32
N ASP A 7 -5.24 -22.49 -24.88
CA ASP A 7 -6.18 -21.92 -25.81
C ASP A 7 -6.30 -20.43 -25.77
N GLU A 8 -5.27 -19.76 -25.38
CA GLU A 8 -5.30 -18.34 -25.34
C GLU A 8 -5.60 -17.76 -26.70
N SER A 9 -6.62 -17.04 -26.83
CA SER A 9 -7.04 -16.49 -28.10
C SER A 9 -6.16 -15.31 -28.51
N PRO A 10 -5.66 -15.33 -29.72
CA PRO A 10 -4.90 -14.19 -30.22
C PRO A 10 -5.69 -12.91 -30.26
N ALA A 11 -6.99 -13.01 -30.40
CA ALA A 11 -7.83 -11.82 -30.45
C ALA A 11 -7.91 -11.12 -29.11
N ALA A 12 -7.53 -11.80 -28.07
CA ALA A 12 -7.58 -11.20 -26.73
C ALA A 12 -6.41 -10.28 -26.47
N GLY A 13 -5.44 -10.23 -27.37
CA GLY A 13 -4.28 -9.37 -27.19
C GLY A 13 -3.02 -10.18 -26.95
N PRO A 14 -1.90 -9.74 -27.51
CA PRO A 14 -0.68 -10.52 -27.47
C PRO A 14 -0.11 -10.69 -26.06
N GLU A 15 -0.38 -9.78 -25.16
CA GLU A 15 0.20 -9.91 -23.86
C GLU A 15 -0.65 -10.69 -22.91
N ARG A 16 -1.85 -11.03 -23.27
CA ARG A 16 -2.68 -11.79 -22.37
C ARG A 16 -2.33 -13.25 -22.43
N ARG A 17 -2.02 -13.83 -21.30
CA ARG A 17 -1.69 -15.25 -21.19
C ARG A 17 -2.44 -15.85 -20.04
N VAL A 18 -2.90 -17.07 -20.24
CA VAL A 18 -3.56 -17.82 -19.18
C VAL A 18 -2.56 -18.80 -18.58
N PHE A 19 -2.41 -18.78 -17.28
CA PHE A 19 -1.51 -19.67 -16.58
C PHE A 19 -2.29 -20.62 -15.70
N GLU A 20 -1.90 -21.87 -15.70
CA GLU A 20 -2.52 -22.88 -14.86
C GLU A 20 -1.51 -23.38 -13.86
N THR A 21 -1.96 -23.62 -12.64
CA THR A 21 -1.11 -24.12 -11.58
C THR A 21 -1.17 -25.64 -11.56
N THR A 22 -0.04 -26.29 -11.70
CA THR A 22 0.03 -27.74 -11.61
C THR A 22 -0.07 -28.18 -10.16
N ALA A 23 -0.36 -29.47 -9.92
CA ALA A 23 -0.40 -30.01 -8.57
C ALA A 23 0.92 -29.81 -7.87
N SER A 24 2.03 -30.09 -8.56
CA SER A 24 3.36 -29.91 -7.99
C SER A 24 3.63 -28.44 -7.65
N GLY A 25 3.16 -27.54 -8.52
CA GLY A 25 3.32 -26.11 -8.28
C GLY A 25 2.53 -25.64 -7.08
N ARG A 26 1.32 -26.18 -6.90
CA ARG A 26 0.52 -25.84 -5.73
C ARG A 26 1.17 -26.31 -4.43
N ASP A 27 1.76 -27.51 -4.44
CA ASP A 27 2.46 -28.01 -3.25
C ASP A 27 3.65 -27.12 -2.91
N ARG A 28 4.41 -26.72 -3.93
CA ARG A 28 5.56 -25.84 -3.70
C ARG A 28 5.11 -24.49 -3.16
N LEU A 29 4.02 -23.98 -3.66
CA LEU A 29 3.50 -22.70 -3.18
C LEU A 29 3.04 -22.85 -1.73
N ALA A 30 2.34 -23.93 -1.42
CA ALA A 30 1.89 -24.16 -0.05
C ALA A 30 3.08 -24.22 0.91
N ASP A 31 4.16 -24.92 0.52
CA ASP A 31 5.36 -24.98 1.34
C ASP A 31 5.99 -23.60 1.50
N ALA A 32 6.05 -22.84 0.42
CA ALA A 32 6.65 -21.51 0.46
C ALA A 32 5.87 -20.57 1.37
N LEU A 33 4.55 -20.72 1.41
CA LEU A 33 3.71 -19.86 2.25
C LEU A 33 3.85 -20.12 3.73
N GLU A 34 4.52 -21.21 4.11
CA GLU A 34 4.79 -21.49 5.51
C GLU A 34 6.07 -20.81 5.98
N SER A 35 6.78 -20.14 5.10
CA SER A 35 8.02 -19.50 5.47
C SER A 35 7.78 -18.34 6.44
N LYS A 36 8.64 -18.26 7.44
CA LYS A 36 8.58 -17.20 8.42
C LYS A 36 8.80 -15.82 7.79
N HIS A 37 9.42 -15.79 6.64
CA HIS A 37 9.69 -14.55 5.93
C HIS A 37 8.42 -13.69 5.74
N TRP A 38 7.28 -14.33 5.45
CA TRP A 38 6.05 -13.59 5.18
C TRP A 38 5.55 -12.82 6.39
N VAL A 39 5.68 -13.40 7.57
CA VAL A 39 5.13 -12.79 8.78
C VAL A 39 6.16 -11.94 9.53
N ASP A 40 7.43 -12.11 9.19
CA ASP A 40 8.50 -11.44 9.91
C ASP A 40 9.13 -10.29 9.13
N ASN A 41 8.85 -10.20 7.85
CA ASN A 41 9.48 -9.20 7.00
C ASN A 41 8.88 -7.81 7.23
N ARG A 42 9.74 -6.82 7.27
CA ARG A 42 9.31 -5.44 7.46
C ARG A 42 9.80 -4.59 6.30
N VAL A 43 8.87 -3.93 5.65
CA VAL A 43 9.21 -3.09 4.51
C VAL A 43 9.21 -1.63 4.94
N HIS A 44 10.29 -0.91 4.60
CA HIS A 44 10.39 0.51 4.92
C HIS A 44 9.96 1.33 3.72
N GLN A 45 9.06 2.29 3.96
CA GLN A 45 8.59 3.17 2.91
C GLN A 45 9.52 4.36 2.76
N PRO A 46 9.66 4.89 1.53
CA PRO A 46 10.44 6.12 1.33
C PRO A 46 9.97 7.27 2.21
N PHE A 47 8.69 7.36 2.48
CA PHE A 47 8.16 8.42 3.34
C PHE A 47 8.74 8.36 4.75
N LEU A 48 8.98 7.17 5.26
CA LEU A 48 9.61 7.04 6.58
C LEU A 48 11.02 7.59 6.59
N ILE A 49 11.75 7.37 5.51
CA ILE A 49 13.10 7.91 5.40
C ILE A 49 13.06 9.43 5.31
N TRP A 50 12.15 9.94 4.50
CA TRP A 50 11.96 11.39 4.41
C TRP A 50 11.62 11.97 5.77
N LEU A 51 10.75 11.32 6.50
CA LEU A 51 10.33 11.80 7.82
C LEU A 51 11.51 11.85 8.78
N ALA A 52 12.37 10.83 8.76
CA ALA A 52 13.54 10.80 9.62
C ALA A 52 14.50 11.94 9.33
N LEU A 53 14.56 12.38 8.08
CA LEU A 53 15.45 13.47 7.67
C LEU A 53 14.75 14.81 7.63
N SER A 54 13.49 14.86 7.93
CA SER A 54 12.66 16.05 7.69
C SER A 54 13.03 17.24 8.56
N TRP A 55 13.78 17.03 9.64
CA TRP A 55 14.23 18.14 10.45
C TRP A 55 15.15 19.08 9.67
N GLN A 56 15.71 18.62 8.56
CA GLN A 56 16.54 19.44 7.71
C GLN A 56 15.74 20.17 6.63
N ALA A 57 14.47 19.85 6.49
CA ALA A 57 13.63 20.50 5.49
C ALA A 57 13.25 21.90 5.95
N ARG A 58 13.11 22.81 4.97
CA ARG A 58 12.60 24.13 5.28
C ARG A 58 11.15 24.00 5.76
N PRO A 59 10.69 24.84 6.69
CA PRO A 59 9.34 24.71 7.24
C PRO A 59 8.24 24.68 6.18
N ARG A 60 8.38 25.49 5.15
CA ARG A 60 7.37 25.52 4.09
C ARG A 60 7.36 24.20 3.33
N ALA A 61 8.55 23.66 3.02
CA ALA A 61 8.66 22.41 2.30
C ALA A 61 8.13 21.26 3.16
N PHE A 62 8.41 21.29 4.43
CA PHE A 62 7.94 20.27 5.36
C PHE A 62 6.41 20.20 5.34
N ARG A 63 5.77 21.34 5.50
CA ARG A 63 4.32 21.40 5.51
C ARG A 63 3.73 21.00 4.14
N LYS A 64 4.37 21.45 3.07
CA LYS A 64 3.90 21.14 1.73
C LYS A 64 3.95 19.65 1.47
N GLN A 65 5.04 18.98 1.85
CA GLN A 65 5.18 17.55 1.65
C GLN A 65 4.13 16.77 2.45
N LEU A 66 3.86 17.18 3.68
CA LEU A 66 2.83 16.52 4.47
C LEU A 66 1.44 16.70 3.87
N THR A 67 1.15 17.89 3.36
CA THR A 67 -0.13 18.16 2.73
C THR A 67 -0.30 17.34 1.46
N GLU A 68 0.77 17.22 0.68
CA GLU A 68 0.74 16.39 -0.52
C GLU A 68 0.56 14.91 -0.17
N ARG A 69 1.25 14.45 0.87
CA ARG A 69 1.09 13.06 1.32
C ARG A 69 -0.35 12.80 1.74
N LYS A 70 -0.96 13.75 2.44
CA LYS A 70 -2.35 13.62 2.86
C LYS A 70 -3.27 13.46 1.66
N LYS A 71 -3.07 14.29 0.62
CA LYS A 71 -3.91 14.20 -0.57
C LYS A 71 -3.75 12.85 -1.27
N ILE A 72 -2.52 12.36 -1.34
CA ILE A 72 -2.26 11.07 -1.96
C ILE A 72 -2.95 9.96 -1.17
N LEU A 73 -2.88 10.03 0.16
CA LEU A 73 -3.54 9.03 0.99
C LEU A 73 -5.06 9.08 0.85
N GLU A 74 -5.63 10.26 0.74
CA GLU A 74 -7.08 10.41 0.55
C GLU A 74 -7.52 9.80 -0.78
N ALA A 75 -6.77 10.07 -1.84
CA ALA A 75 -7.09 9.51 -3.15
C ALA A 75 -6.95 7.99 -3.16
N ARG A 76 -5.87 7.51 -2.54
CA ARG A 76 -5.63 6.07 -2.45
C ARG A 76 -6.74 5.37 -1.65
N LEU A 77 -7.16 5.98 -0.56
CA LEU A 77 -8.20 5.41 0.28
C LEU A 77 -9.53 5.32 -0.47
N ALA A 78 -9.87 6.35 -1.24
CA ALA A 78 -11.09 6.32 -2.04
C ALA A 78 -11.05 5.18 -3.06
N ASP A 79 -9.90 4.98 -3.73
CA ASP A 79 -9.75 3.90 -4.69
C ASP A 79 -9.83 2.55 -4.02
N GLU A 80 -9.20 2.41 -2.86
CA GLU A 80 -9.19 1.14 -2.14
C GLU A 80 -10.59 0.76 -1.69
N ARG A 81 -11.36 1.73 -1.20
CA ARG A 81 -12.73 1.48 -0.78
C ARG A 81 -13.63 1.11 -1.95
N ALA A 82 -13.43 1.76 -3.08
CA ALA A 82 -14.20 1.44 -4.29
C ALA A 82 -13.87 0.01 -4.75
N THR A 83 -12.60 -0.36 -4.72
CA THR A 83 -12.19 -1.70 -5.10
C THR A 83 -12.78 -2.74 -4.15
N LEU A 84 -12.79 -2.45 -2.85
CA LEU A 84 -13.36 -3.38 -1.87
C LEU A 84 -14.85 -3.59 -2.14
N LYS A 85 -15.56 -2.51 -2.44
CA LYS A 85 -16.97 -2.62 -2.74
C LYS A 85 -17.20 -3.50 -3.96
N ASP A 86 -16.41 -3.31 -5.01
CA ASP A 86 -16.55 -4.10 -6.23
C ASP A 86 -16.25 -5.58 -5.96
N VAL A 87 -15.22 -5.86 -5.17
CA VAL A 87 -14.88 -7.24 -4.84
C VAL A 87 -15.97 -7.89 -4.01
N LEU A 88 -16.52 -7.18 -3.04
CA LEU A 88 -17.61 -7.71 -2.22
C LEU A 88 -18.83 -8.00 -3.06
N ASP A 89 -19.16 -7.13 -4.01
CA ASP A 89 -20.28 -7.35 -4.91
C ASP A 89 -20.06 -8.58 -5.80
N GLU A 90 -18.83 -8.75 -6.26
CA GLU A 90 -18.52 -9.88 -7.14
C GLU A 90 -18.46 -11.19 -6.40
N VAL A 91 -17.82 -11.22 -5.25
CA VAL A 91 -17.62 -12.43 -4.46
C VAL A 91 -18.90 -12.82 -3.69
N GLY A 92 -19.61 -11.84 -3.20
CA GLY A 92 -20.86 -12.07 -2.49
C GLY A 92 -20.76 -12.41 -1.02
N HIS A 93 -19.56 -12.38 -0.45
CA HIS A 93 -19.38 -12.63 0.99
C HIS A 93 -18.05 -12.04 1.46
N PRO A 94 -17.87 -11.78 2.77
CA PRO A 94 -16.69 -11.10 3.28
C PRO A 94 -15.53 -12.00 3.66
N TYR A 95 -15.60 -13.29 3.33
CA TYR A 95 -14.57 -14.24 3.79
C TYR A 95 -13.54 -14.62 2.72
N HIS A 96 -13.49 -13.86 1.64
CA HIS A 96 -12.54 -14.11 0.56
C HIS A 96 -11.21 -13.40 0.86
N GLU A 97 -10.11 -14.01 0.42
CA GLU A 97 -8.77 -13.46 0.68
C GLU A 97 -8.61 -12.05 0.13
N ALA A 98 -9.19 -11.76 -1.02
CA ALA A 98 -9.09 -10.43 -1.61
C ALA A 98 -9.75 -9.39 -0.72
N VAL A 99 -10.85 -9.75 -0.04
CA VAL A 99 -11.51 -8.86 0.89
C VAL A 99 -10.61 -8.59 2.08
N TRP A 100 -10.00 -9.63 2.63
CA TRP A 100 -9.10 -9.48 3.78
C TRP A 100 -7.90 -8.61 3.44
N MET A 101 -7.31 -8.83 2.26
CA MET A 101 -6.17 -8.04 1.82
C MET A 101 -6.55 -6.56 1.69
N LEU A 102 -7.69 -6.30 1.06
CA LEU A 102 -8.15 -4.92 0.88
C LEU A 102 -8.50 -4.25 2.19
N GLN A 103 -9.08 -5.01 3.13
CA GLN A 103 -9.38 -4.46 4.45
C GLN A 103 -8.11 -4.05 5.18
N LEU A 104 -7.07 -4.88 5.11
CA LEU A 104 -5.81 -4.54 5.74
C LEU A 104 -5.21 -3.30 5.12
N VAL A 105 -5.19 -3.23 3.79
CA VAL A 105 -4.63 -2.08 3.08
C VAL A 105 -5.40 -0.81 3.44
N ILE A 106 -6.72 -0.89 3.47
CA ILE A 106 -7.56 0.27 3.82
C ILE A 106 -7.24 0.75 5.23
N GLU A 107 -7.15 -0.18 6.18
CA GLU A 107 -6.86 0.19 7.56
C GLU A 107 -5.48 0.82 7.71
N GLN A 108 -4.51 0.32 6.96
CA GLN A 108 -3.17 0.91 6.97
C GLN A 108 -3.21 2.33 6.41
N THR A 109 -3.92 2.53 5.31
CA THR A 109 -4.04 3.85 4.70
C THR A 109 -4.77 4.83 5.62
N GLU A 110 -5.86 4.37 6.22
CA GLU A 110 -6.61 5.19 7.18
C GLU A 110 -5.77 5.58 8.38
N ASN A 111 -5.00 4.64 8.88
CA ASN A 111 -4.14 4.90 10.03
C ASN A 111 -3.07 5.93 9.69
N GLU A 112 -2.43 5.78 8.55
CA GLU A 112 -1.41 6.75 8.15
C GLU A 112 -2.03 8.11 7.92
N LYS A 113 -3.21 8.18 7.32
CA LYS A 113 -3.89 9.45 7.09
C LYS A 113 -4.16 10.17 8.41
N ARG A 114 -4.67 9.43 9.39
CA ARG A 114 -4.92 10.01 10.72
C ARG A 114 -3.63 10.53 11.32
N TRP A 115 -2.56 9.77 11.17
CA TRP A 115 -1.27 10.15 11.73
C TRP A 115 -0.71 11.40 11.05
N VAL A 116 -0.82 11.48 9.73
CA VAL A 116 -0.35 12.65 9.00
C VAL A 116 -1.14 13.89 9.39
N ASN A 117 -2.47 13.75 9.56
CA ASN A 117 -3.30 14.85 10.01
C ASN A 117 -2.86 15.34 11.39
N ARG A 118 -2.54 14.40 12.29
CA ARG A 118 -2.07 14.75 13.61
C ARG A 118 -0.72 15.46 13.54
N LEU A 119 0.18 14.96 12.70
CA LEU A 119 1.48 15.57 12.56
C LEU A 119 1.38 16.98 12.00
N LEU A 120 0.47 17.21 11.06
CA LEU A 120 0.27 18.56 10.54
C LEU A 120 -0.12 19.54 11.64
N LYS A 121 -0.96 19.11 12.57
CA LYS A 121 -1.33 19.95 13.70
C LYS A 121 -0.18 20.15 14.67
N GLU A 122 0.58 19.09 14.92
CA GLU A 122 1.73 19.18 15.80
C GLU A 122 2.79 20.08 15.22
N ALA A 123 2.98 20.02 13.91
CA ALA A 123 3.99 20.83 13.25
C ALA A 123 3.71 22.32 13.38
N GLU A 124 2.44 22.70 13.49
CA GLU A 124 2.09 24.10 13.68
C GLU A 124 2.58 24.62 15.02
N LYS A 125 2.74 23.74 15.98
CA LYS A 125 3.20 24.13 17.30
C LYS A 125 4.71 24.11 17.42
N ARG A 126 5.41 23.62 16.39
CA ARG A 126 6.86 23.54 16.46
C ARG A 126 7.45 24.94 16.48
N ALA A 127 8.41 25.14 17.35
CA ALA A 127 9.04 26.44 17.49
C ALA A 127 9.73 26.88 16.19
N PRO A 128 9.47 28.09 15.73
CA PRO A 128 10.12 28.58 14.52
C PRO A 128 11.63 28.66 14.63
N ALA A 129 12.11 28.80 15.84
CA ALA A 129 13.54 28.91 16.06
C ALA A 129 14.31 27.75 15.48
N ARG A 130 13.68 26.59 15.39
CA ARG A 130 14.37 25.49 14.82
C ARG A 130 14.76 25.74 13.38
N GLY A 131 13.93 26.41 12.66
CA GLY A 131 14.22 26.72 11.29
C GLY A 131 15.34 27.68 11.10
N LYS A 132 15.59 28.56 12.14
CA LYS A 132 16.62 29.48 11.90
C LYS A 132 17.91 29.03 12.40
N THR A 133 18.00 28.07 13.16
CA THR A 133 19.21 27.65 13.66
C THR A 133 19.94 27.05 12.67
N ASN A 134 20.18 27.31 11.86
CA ASN A 134 21.00 26.74 11.08
C ASN A 134 20.73 26.00 10.19
N ARG A 135 19.99 26.11 9.80
CA ARG A 135 19.79 25.31 8.81
C ARG A 135 19.80 26.01 7.56
#